data_56ada44009bae54024cbe8d8ffc2c3a0
#
_entry.id   56ada44009bae54024cbe8d8ffc2c3a0
#
_cell.length_a   1.000
_cell.length_b   1.000
_cell.length_c   1.000
_cell.angle_alpha   90.00
_cell.angle_beta   90.00
_cell.angle_gamma   90.00
#
_symmetry.space_group_name_H-M   'P 1'
#
loop_
_entity.id
_entity.type
_entity.pdbx_description
1 polymer ?
#
loop_
_entity_poly.entity_id
_entity_poly.type
_entity_poly.pdbx_seq_one_letter_code
_entity_poly.pdbx_strand_id
1 'polypeptide(L)'
;ELIATPHIGGMNKHTHPQFNKSKSNLKEIRSYIWLDLIMVNISNNEMPFDKYIKPLSDRWSKFWKNSDRDMIKHSNDYGYFKLEAKCNWKFAIENYCESYHLPWVHPGLNSYSKIEDHYHIQGLPNRFAGQGTVVYNPRLKGKEKFPCFPNWPKNKENIAEYVALFPNVMLGIHKDHFYAYWLEPKSNDLTLEHMEIYYVGNDAANSKKYKSLRKQNFKLWEDIQKEDVDIIQGMQIGRNSNVYNGGNFSPVMDNPTHHFHKWVATNITQ
;
A
#
# COMPACT_ATOMS: atom_id res chain seq x y z
N GLU A 1 4.15 -32.10 1.98
CA GLU A 1 3.69 -33.49 1.87
C GLU A 1 2.82 -33.87 3.07
N LEU A 2 1.71 -34.63 2.82
CA LEU A 2 0.89 -35.18 3.89
C LEU A 2 1.64 -36.36 4.54
N ILE A 3 2.08 -36.19 5.77
CA ILE A 3 2.95 -37.15 6.46
C ILE A 3 2.15 -38.32 7.03
N ALA A 4 1.01 -38.07 7.67
CA ALA A 4 0.22 -39.09 8.37
C ALA A 4 -1.27 -38.84 8.22
N THR A 5 -2.03 -39.96 8.29
CA THR A 5 -3.50 -39.94 8.25
C THR A 5 -4.04 -40.88 9.35
N PRO A 6 -3.93 -40.49 10.64
CA PRO A 6 -4.33 -41.35 11.74
C PRO A 6 -5.81 -41.74 11.63
N HIS A 7 -6.06 -43.06 11.73
CA HIS A 7 -7.41 -43.66 11.76
C HIS A 7 -8.31 -43.41 10.54
N ILE A 8 -7.76 -43.00 9.40
CA ILE A 8 -8.57 -42.66 8.20
C ILE A 8 -9.36 -43.87 7.66
N GLY A 9 -8.93 -45.07 7.91
CA GLY A 9 -9.62 -46.33 7.54
C GLY A 9 -10.42 -46.95 8.69
N GLY A 10 -10.56 -46.24 9.81
CA GLY A 10 -11.18 -46.77 11.04
C GLY A 10 -10.15 -46.86 12.17
N MET A 11 -10.59 -47.24 13.36
CA MET A 11 -9.71 -47.33 14.55
C MET A 11 -8.47 -48.19 14.27
N ASN A 12 -7.28 -47.62 14.48
CA ASN A 12 -5.97 -48.22 14.20
C ASN A 12 -5.69 -48.60 12.73
N LYS A 13 -6.53 -48.12 11.78
CA LYS A 13 -6.30 -48.26 10.34
C LYS A 13 -5.91 -46.93 9.75
N HIS A 14 -4.62 -46.74 9.44
CA HIS A 14 -4.05 -45.44 9.00
C HIS A 14 -4.00 -45.30 7.50
N THR A 15 -4.66 -46.20 6.75
CA THR A 15 -4.81 -46.17 5.28
C THR A 15 -6.22 -46.56 4.91
N HIS A 16 -6.69 -46.08 3.76
CA HIS A 16 -7.98 -46.47 3.18
C HIS A 16 -7.88 -46.49 1.64
N PRO A 17 -8.42 -47.52 0.94
CA PRO A 17 -8.29 -47.62 -0.52
C PRO A 17 -8.85 -46.40 -1.29
N GLN A 18 -9.91 -45.76 -0.78
CA GLN A 18 -10.52 -44.59 -1.39
C GLN A 18 -9.82 -43.27 -1.04
N PHE A 19 -8.82 -43.28 -0.16
CA PHE A 19 -8.08 -42.09 0.21
C PHE A 19 -6.73 -42.03 -0.49
N ASN A 20 -6.56 -41.05 -1.36
CA ASN A 20 -5.30 -40.83 -2.05
C ASN A 20 -4.46 -39.80 -1.30
N LYS A 21 -3.47 -40.26 -0.55
CA LYS A 21 -2.56 -39.44 0.25
C LYS A 21 -1.80 -38.41 -0.60
N SER A 22 -1.37 -38.80 -1.81
CA SER A 22 -0.59 -37.90 -2.67
C SER A 22 -1.40 -36.73 -3.24
N LYS A 23 -2.74 -36.88 -3.34
CA LYS A 23 -3.65 -35.80 -3.75
C LYS A 23 -4.09 -34.90 -2.59
N SER A 24 -3.72 -35.22 -1.36
CA SER A 24 -4.14 -34.53 -0.14
C SER A 24 -3.02 -33.71 0.49
N ASN A 25 -1.97 -33.44 -0.25
CA ASN A 25 -0.89 -32.54 0.16
C ASN A 25 -1.40 -31.10 0.25
N LEU A 26 -0.73 -30.28 1.06
CA LEU A 26 -0.89 -28.84 1.01
C LEU A 26 -0.56 -28.35 -0.40
N LYS A 27 -1.38 -27.44 -0.90
CA LYS A 27 -1.10 -26.78 -2.18
C LYS A 27 0.04 -25.80 -2.01
N GLU A 28 0.97 -25.82 -2.96
CA GLU A 28 2.03 -24.84 -3.05
C GLU A 28 1.45 -23.51 -3.49
N ILE A 29 1.80 -22.43 -2.80
CA ILE A 29 1.39 -21.06 -3.12
C ILE A 29 2.65 -20.26 -3.45
N ARG A 30 2.65 -19.63 -4.62
CA ARG A 30 3.75 -18.75 -5.01
C ARG A 30 3.82 -17.55 -4.09
N SER A 31 5.00 -17.28 -3.57
CA SER A 31 5.29 -16.10 -2.76
C SER A 31 6.55 -15.40 -3.26
N TYR A 32 6.65 -14.12 -2.97
CA TYR A 32 7.79 -13.29 -3.31
C TYR A 32 8.01 -12.24 -2.21
N ILE A 33 9.25 -11.99 -1.84
CA ILE A 33 9.60 -10.94 -0.88
C ILE A 33 10.08 -9.71 -1.66
N TRP A 34 9.45 -8.57 -1.41
CA TRP A 34 9.82 -7.29 -2.01
C TRP A 34 9.73 -6.18 -0.97
N LEU A 35 10.83 -5.50 -0.69
CA LEU A 35 10.92 -4.40 0.28
C LEU A 35 10.31 -4.75 1.67
N ASP A 36 10.61 -5.93 2.19
CA ASP A 36 10.06 -6.45 3.46
C ASP A 36 8.56 -6.86 3.41
N LEU A 37 7.94 -6.80 2.24
CA LEU A 37 6.57 -7.25 2.02
C LEU A 37 6.55 -8.66 1.42
N ILE A 38 5.68 -9.52 1.94
CA ILE A 38 5.43 -10.86 1.39
C ILE A 38 4.23 -10.80 0.45
N MET A 39 4.50 -10.91 -0.84
CA MET A 39 3.48 -11.00 -1.87
C MET A 39 3.13 -12.45 -2.14
N VAL A 40 1.83 -12.78 -2.18
CA VAL A 40 1.35 -14.14 -2.43
C VAL A 40 0.41 -14.18 -3.62
N ASN A 41 0.45 -15.29 -4.37
CA ASN A 41 -0.49 -15.54 -5.46
C ASN A 41 -1.17 -16.90 -5.25
N ILE A 42 -2.45 -16.87 -4.86
CA ILE A 42 -3.22 -18.07 -4.49
C ILE A 42 -3.62 -18.89 -5.71
N SER A 43 -3.90 -18.22 -6.84
CA SER A 43 -4.30 -18.91 -8.08
C SER A 43 -3.16 -19.65 -8.77
N ASN A 44 -1.91 -19.24 -8.53
CA ASN A 44 -0.69 -19.68 -9.21
C ASN A 44 -0.69 -19.46 -10.75
N ASN A 45 -1.69 -18.79 -11.30
CA ASN A 45 -1.88 -18.59 -12.74
C ASN A 45 -1.32 -17.25 -13.26
N GLU A 46 -1.08 -16.31 -12.34
CA GLU A 46 -0.60 -14.98 -12.68
C GLU A 46 0.89 -14.96 -13.04
N MET A 47 1.30 -13.89 -13.71
CA MET A 47 2.72 -13.72 -14.03
C MET A 47 3.59 -13.66 -12.76
N PRO A 48 4.89 -13.99 -12.85
CA PRO A 48 5.83 -13.85 -11.75
C PRO A 48 5.87 -12.42 -11.22
N PHE A 49 5.97 -12.26 -9.89
CA PHE A 49 5.88 -10.95 -9.24
C PHE A 49 6.99 -9.98 -9.66
N ASP A 50 8.20 -10.46 -9.92
CA ASP A 50 9.30 -9.65 -10.45
C ASP A 50 8.93 -8.95 -11.77
N LYS A 51 8.21 -9.63 -12.64
CA LYS A 51 7.65 -9.05 -13.87
C LYS A 51 6.47 -8.13 -13.59
N TYR A 52 5.66 -8.45 -12.57
CA TYR A 52 4.52 -7.64 -12.15
C TYR A 52 4.96 -6.27 -11.63
N ILE A 53 5.96 -6.25 -10.74
CA ILE A 53 6.45 -5.02 -10.08
C ILE A 53 7.42 -4.20 -10.93
N LYS A 54 7.96 -4.81 -12.01
CA LYS A 54 9.01 -4.17 -12.83
C LYS A 54 8.66 -2.75 -13.29
N PRO A 55 7.47 -2.45 -13.83
CA PRO A 55 7.16 -1.10 -14.28
C PRO A 55 7.21 -0.05 -13.16
N LEU A 56 6.80 -0.39 -11.94
CA LEU A 56 6.92 0.49 -10.79
C LEU A 56 8.39 0.62 -10.34
N SER A 57 9.12 -0.48 -10.31
CA SER A 57 10.56 -0.47 -9.99
C SER A 57 11.37 0.37 -10.99
N ASP A 58 11.07 0.27 -12.28
CA ASP A 58 11.69 1.09 -13.33
C ASP A 58 11.35 2.57 -13.12
N ARG A 59 10.08 2.89 -12.81
CA ARG A 59 9.66 4.26 -12.49
C ARG A 59 10.43 4.85 -11.32
N TRP A 60 10.59 4.09 -10.24
CA TRP A 60 11.23 4.54 -9.01
C TRP A 60 12.76 4.46 -9.05
N SER A 61 13.35 3.81 -10.06
CA SER A 61 14.80 3.78 -10.27
C SER A 61 15.43 5.17 -10.41
N LYS A 62 14.62 6.20 -10.72
CA LYS A 62 15.01 7.61 -10.76
C LYS A 62 15.20 8.24 -9.38
N PHE A 63 14.63 7.64 -8.32
CA PHE A 63 14.70 8.14 -6.95
C PHE A 63 15.71 7.38 -6.11
N TRP A 64 15.76 6.06 -6.26
CA TRP A 64 16.65 5.20 -5.50
C TRP A 64 17.27 4.08 -6.35
N LYS A 65 18.40 3.58 -5.91
CA LYS A 65 19.09 2.42 -6.48
C LYS A 65 18.83 1.17 -5.60
N ASN A 66 19.28 0.01 -6.06
CA ASN A 66 19.18 -1.22 -5.24
C ASN A 66 19.88 -1.07 -3.89
N SER A 67 21.07 -0.44 -3.86
CA SER A 67 21.78 -0.15 -2.62
C SER A 67 21.00 0.73 -1.64
N ASP A 68 20.15 1.63 -2.13
CA ASP A 68 19.32 2.47 -1.27
C ASP A 68 18.18 1.66 -0.65
N ARG A 69 17.65 0.68 -1.38
CA ARG A 69 16.61 -0.23 -0.87
C ARG A 69 17.12 -1.06 0.30
N ASP A 70 18.37 -1.48 0.30
CA ASP A 70 19.01 -2.23 1.40
C ASP A 70 19.14 -1.37 2.67
N MET A 71 19.08 -0.04 2.53
CA MET A 71 19.11 0.92 3.65
C MET A 71 17.75 1.12 4.32
N ILE A 72 16.66 0.68 3.73
CA ILE A 72 15.32 0.78 4.32
C ILE A 72 15.28 -0.08 5.59
N LYS A 73 14.94 0.56 6.73
CA LYS A 73 14.87 -0.12 8.03
C LYS A 73 13.55 0.20 8.71
N HIS A 74 12.88 -0.85 9.15
CA HIS A 74 11.69 -0.75 9.98
C HIS A 74 12.02 -0.06 11.32
N SER A 75 11.07 0.72 11.84
CA SER A 75 11.22 1.36 13.13
C SER A 75 10.48 0.58 14.22
N ASN A 76 11.18 0.24 15.30
CA ASN A 76 10.58 -0.42 16.46
C ASN A 76 9.67 0.54 17.27
N ASP A 77 9.95 1.85 17.22
CA ASP A 77 9.18 2.90 17.90
C ASP A 77 8.53 3.80 16.84
N TYR A 78 7.21 3.90 16.83
CA TYR A 78 6.49 4.77 15.86
C TYR A 78 6.71 4.34 14.40
N GLY A 79 6.73 3.03 14.16
CA GLY A 79 6.88 2.44 12.83
C GLY A 79 5.59 1.85 12.28
N TYR A 80 4.67 1.42 13.14
CA TYR A 80 3.44 0.72 12.74
C TYR A 80 2.20 1.29 13.40
N PHE A 81 1.11 1.39 12.62
CA PHE A 81 -0.23 1.57 13.15
C PHE A 81 -1.26 0.80 12.31
N LYS A 82 -2.44 0.63 12.89
CA LYS A 82 -3.58 -0.01 12.25
C LYS A 82 -4.84 0.83 12.46
N LEU A 83 -5.62 0.95 11.40
CA LEU A 83 -6.95 1.58 11.43
C LEU A 83 -8.02 0.57 11.00
N GLU A 84 -9.24 0.81 11.42
CA GLU A 84 -10.42 0.08 11.00
C GLU A 84 -11.30 1.01 10.17
N ALA A 85 -11.61 0.60 8.96
CA ALA A 85 -12.50 1.32 8.06
C ALA A 85 -13.75 0.47 7.78
N LYS A 86 -14.93 0.97 8.15
CA LYS A 86 -16.22 0.32 7.89
C LYS A 86 -16.65 0.53 6.44
N CYS A 87 -15.84 0.00 5.54
CA CYS A 87 -16.07 0.09 4.10
C CYS A 87 -15.37 -1.05 3.34
N ASN A 88 -15.71 -1.18 2.07
CA ASN A 88 -15.01 -2.07 1.16
C ASN A 88 -13.60 -1.52 0.86
N TRP A 89 -12.61 -2.39 0.84
CA TRP A 89 -11.21 -2.05 0.62
C TRP A 89 -10.94 -1.23 -0.66
N LYS A 90 -11.81 -1.37 -1.67
CA LYS A 90 -11.65 -0.63 -2.92
C LYS A 90 -11.79 0.89 -2.75
N PHE A 91 -12.55 1.34 -1.75
CA PHE A 91 -12.67 2.77 -1.46
C PHE A 91 -11.36 3.39 -0.99
N ALA A 92 -10.58 2.67 -0.18
CA ALA A 92 -9.26 3.14 0.22
C ALA A 92 -8.32 3.30 -0.98
N ILE A 93 -8.35 2.36 -1.94
CA ILE A 93 -7.57 2.48 -3.18
C ILE A 93 -8.07 3.63 -4.06
N GLU A 94 -9.39 3.80 -4.20
CA GLU A 94 -9.98 4.90 -4.96
C GLU A 94 -9.53 6.25 -4.40
N ASN A 95 -9.65 6.43 -3.08
CA ASN A 95 -9.26 7.64 -2.37
C ASN A 95 -7.75 7.92 -2.49
N TYR A 96 -6.91 6.87 -2.38
CA TYR A 96 -5.47 7.00 -2.46
C TYR A 96 -4.95 7.34 -3.87
N CYS A 97 -5.69 6.98 -4.90
CA CYS A 97 -5.27 7.18 -6.30
C CYS A 97 -5.37 8.64 -6.77
N GLU A 98 -6.22 9.47 -6.17
CA GLU A 98 -6.44 10.84 -6.61
C GLU A 98 -6.05 11.87 -5.54
N SER A 99 -6.00 13.14 -5.88
CA SER A 99 -5.56 14.21 -4.98
C SER A 99 -6.55 15.36 -4.84
N TYR A 100 -7.67 15.34 -5.56
CA TYR A 100 -8.56 16.51 -5.55
C TYR A 100 -9.33 16.67 -4.23
N HIS A 101 -9.42 15.61 -3.39
CA HIS A 101 -9.98 15.70 -2.03
C HIS A 101 -9.06 16.45 -1.04
N LEU A 102 -7.76 16.61 -1.34
CA LEU A 102 -6.77 17.17 -0.41
C LEU A 102 -7.18 18.50 0.25
N PRO A 103 -7.67 19.50 -0.50
CA PRO A 103 -8.01 20.80 0.12
C PRO A 103 -9.16 20.71 1.13
N TRP A 104 -10.01 19.72 1.01
CA TRP A 104 -11.23 19.55 1.80
C TRP A 104 -11.03 18.57 2.96
N VAL A 105 -10.35 17.47 2.71
CA VAL A 105 -10.14 16.39 3.69
C VAL A 105 -8.87 16.63 4.49
N HIS A 106 -7.78 17.08 3.83
CA HIS A 106 -6.46 17.23 4.41
C HIS A 106 -5.95 18.69 4.34
N PRO A 107 -6.63 19.67 4.95
CA PRO A 107 -6.16 21.06 4.90
C PRO A 107 -4.75 21.22 5.49
N GLY A 108 -4.39 20.38 6.47
CA GLY A 108 -3.04 20.33 7.05
C GLY A 108 -2.00 19.90 6.01
N LEU A 109 -2.23 18.80 5.31
CA LEU A 109 -1.35 18.30 4.25
C LEU A 109 -1.27 19.31 3.09
N ASN A 110 -2.40 19.83 2.65
CA ASN A 110 -2.48 20.81 1.56
C ASN A 110 -1.71 22.11 1.87
N SER A 111 -1.44 22.42 3.14
CA SER A 111 -0.65 23.61 3.52
C SER A 111 0.84 23.52 3.15
N TYR A 112 1.39 22.31 2.97
CA TYR A 112 2.80 22.05 2.64
C TYR A 112 3.01 21.08 1.46
N SER A 113 1.94 20.60 0.86
CA SER A 113 1.89 19.81 -0.38
C SER A 113 0.59 20.17 -1.09
N LYS A 114 0.59 21.27 -1.82
CA LYS A 114 -0.61 21.85 -2.42
C LYS A 114 -1.10 21.00 -3.59
N ILE A 115 -2.41 20.98 -3.79
CA ILE A 115 -3.01 20.23 -4.89
C ILE A 115 -2.46 20.65 -6.27
N GLU A 116 -2.09 21.91 -6.46
CA GLU A 116 -1.51 22.41 -7.70
C GLU A 116 -0.14 21.81 -8.03
N ASP A 117 0.57 21.31 -7.01
CA ASP A 117 1.88 20.67 -7.16
C ASP A 117 1.77 19.16 -7.47
N HIS A 118 0.54 18.61 -7.46
CA HIS A 118 0.31 17.18 -7.66
C HIS A 118 0.18 16.82 -9.15
N TYR A 119 0.58 15.60 -9.47
CA TYR A 119 0.47 15.01 -10.80
C TYR A 119 0.03 13.55 -10.72
N HIS A 120 -0.62 13.07 -11.78
CA HIS A 120 -1.14 11.72 -11.84
C HIS A 120 -0.09 10.70 -12.26
N ILE A 121 -0.24 9.49 -11.71
CA ILE A 121 0.56 8.32 -12.03
C ILE A 121 -0.36 7.23 -12.54
N GLN A 122 -0.12 6.76 -13.76
CA GLN A 122 -0.80 5.63 -14.36
C GLN A 122 0.22 4.60 -14.80
N GLY A 123 0.18 3.42 -14.20
CA GLY A 123 1.12 2.34 -14.49
C GLY A 123 0.68 1.53 -15.71
N LEU A 124 1.47 1.53 -16.74
CA LEU A 124 1.29 0.68 -17.92
C LEU A 124 2.27 -0.49 -17.87
N PRO A 125 1.82 -1.74 -18.03
CA PRO A 125 0.43 -2.20 -18.08
C PRO A 125 -0.32 -1.94 -16.76
N ASN A 126 -1.65 -2.03 -16.77
CA ASN A 126 -2.56 -1.64 -15.68
C ASN A 126 -2.33 -2.46 -14.39
N ARG A 127 -1.37 -2.07 -13.55
CA ARG A 127 -0.98 -2.77 -12.30
C ARG A 127 -0.86 -1.88 -11.09
N PHE A 128 -0.74 -0.58 -11.33
CA PHE A 128 -0.66 0.42 -10.28
C PHE A 128 -1.15 1.76 -10.81
N ALA A 129 -1.62 2.60 -9.91
CA ALA A 129 -1.97 3.98 -10.18
C ALA A 129 -1.75 4.82 -8.93
N GLY A 130 -1.82 6.13 -9.06
CA GLY A 130 -1.69 7.02 -7.92
C GLY A 130 -1.35 8.43 -8.33
N GLN A 131 -0.69 9.12 -7.44
CA GLN A 131 -0.32 10.52 -7.58
C GLN A 131 1.10 10.77 -7.07
N GLY A 132 1.66 11.88 -7.44
CA GLY A 132 2.89 12.40 -6.86
C GLY A 132 2.78 13.90 -6.68
N THR A 133 3.69 14.47 -5.91
CA THR A 133 3.82 15.91 -5.74
C THR A 133 5.25 16.35 -6.00
N VAL A 134 5.43 17.52 -6.56
CA VAL A 134 6.76 18.13 -6.71
C VAL A 134 7.19 18.91 -5.46
N VAL A 135 6.24 19.14 -4.53
CA VAL A 135 6.50 19.84 -3.26
C VAL A 135 5.88 19.06 -2.09
N TYR A 136 6.74 18.32 -1.37
CA TYR A 136 6.41 17.72 -0.07
C TYR A 136 7.42 18.24 0.96
N ASN A 137 6.97 19.13 1.83
CA ASN A 137 7.87 19.78 2.80
C ASN A 137 7.19 19.96 4.16
N PRO A 138 6.93 18.86 4.90
CA PRO A 138 6.31 18.93 6.22
C PRO A 138 7.22 19.66 7.21
N ARG A 139 6.64 20.50 8.06
CA ARG A 139 7.36 21.28 9.07
C ARG A 139 7.49 20.48 10.36
N LEU A 140 8.38 19.49 10.39
CA LEU A 140 8.71 18.75 11.60
C LEU A 140 9.55 19.63 12.53
N LYS A 141 9.25 19.59 13.84
CA LYS A 141 9.94 20.41 14.84
C LYS A 141 11.22 19.72 15.32
N GLY A 142 12.28 20.50 15.54
CA GLY A 142 13.54 20.02 16.09
C GLY A 142 14.74 20.45 15.24
N LYS A 143 15.96 20.16 15.75
CA LYS A 143 17.22 20.44 15.04
C LYS A 143 17.63 19.31 14.10
N GLU A 144 17.17 18.10 14.38
CA GLU A 144 17.51 16.90 13.60
C GLU A 144 16.68 16.84 12.31
N LYS A 145 17.29 16.24 11.28
CA LYS A 145 16.61 15.86 10.04
C LYS A 145 16.93 14.41 9.77
N PHE A 146 15.98 13.67 9.21
CA PHE A 146 16.25 12.31 8.76
C PHE A 146 17.31 12.29 7.66
N PRO A 147 18.20 11.28 7.63
CA PRO A 147 19.07 11.07 6.49
C PRO A 147 18.25 10.74 5.25
N CYS A 148 18.70 11.26 4.10
CA CYS A 148 18.09 10.99 2.82
C CYS A 148 18.71 9.75 2.17
N PHE A 149 18.00 9.14 1.22
CA PHE A 149 18.59 8.14 0.34
C PHE A 149 19.77 8.72 -0.42
N PRO A 150 20.94 8.08 -0.41
CA PRO A 150 22.17 8.64 -1.00
C PRO A 150 22.04 8.99 -2.48
N ASN A 151 21.27 8.20 -3.23
CA ASN A 151 21.06 8.41 -4.66
C ASN A 151 19.82 9.23 -5.00
N TRP A 152 19.15 9.82 -4.02
CA TRP A 152 18.01 10.69 -4.28
C TRP A 152 18.41 11.91 -5.10
N PRO A 153 17.69 12.23 -6.20
CA PRO A 153 18.09 13.33 -7.08
C PRO A 153 18.01 14.70 -6.37
N LYS A 154 19.13 15.44 -6.35
CA LYS A 154 19.21 16.77 -5.70
C LYS A 154 18.20 17.78 -6.25
N ASN A 155 17.91 17.73 -7.54
CA ASN A 155 16.93 18.60 -8.20
C ASN A 155 15.46 18.17 -7.97
N LYS A 156 15.24 17.09 -7.21
CA LYS A 156 13.93 16.52 -6.87
C LYS A 156 13.77 16.31 -5.37
N GLU A 157 14.44 17.11 -4.57
CA GLU A 157 14.52 16.92 -3.13
C GLU A 157 13.16 16.87 -2.43
N ASN A 158 12.19 17.63 -2.92
CA ASN A 158 10.86 17.72 -2.31
C ASN A 158 9.80 16.88 -3.03
N ILE A 159 10.19 16.00 -3.96
CA ILE A 159 9.24 15.11 -4.62
C ILE A 159 8.84 13.99 -3.65
N ALA A 160 7.55 13.62 -3.70
CA ALA A 160 7.03 12.38 -3.15
C ALA A 160 6.10 11.71 -4.17
N GLU A 161 6.03 10.39 -4.14
CA GLU A 161 5.06 9.63 -4.95
C GLU A 161 4.26 8.67 -4.05
N TYR A 162 2.96 8.60 -4.33
CA TYR A 162 1.97 7.81 -3.64
C TYR A 162 1.33 6.87 -4.66
N VAL A 163 1.57 5.58 -4.52
CA VAL A 163 1.19 4.59 -5.55
C VAL A 163 0.44 3.44 -4.93
N ALA A 164 -0.78 3.21 -5.39
CA ALA A 164 -1.51 1.97 -5.14
C ALA A 164 -1.01 0.89 -6.10
N LEU A 165 -0.33 -0.12 -5.59
CA LEU A 165 0.03 -1.35 -6.28
C LEU A 165 -1.13 -2.32 -6.11
N PHE A 166 -1.80 -2.67 -7.21
CA PHE A 166 -3.00 -3.49 -7.17
C PHE A 166 -2.70 -4.94 -6.76
N PRO A 167 -3.59 -5.60 -5.99
CA PRO A 167 -4.89 -5.10 -5.58
C PRO A 167 -4.90 -4.18 -4.34
N ASN A 168 -4.05 -4.40 -3.34
CA ASN A 168 -4.33 -3.96 -1.98
C ASN A 168 -3.13 -3.38 -1.22
N VAL A 169 -2.10 -2.90 -1.91
CA VAL A 169 -0.94 -2.28 -1.29
C VAL A 169 -0.78 -0.85 -1.78
N MET A 170 -0.71 0.09 -0.87
CA MET A 170 -0.45 1.49 -1.11
C MET A 170 0.95 1.84 -0.59
N LEU A 171 1.71 2.57 -1.35
CA LEU A 171 3.13 2.80 -1.13
C LEU A 171 3.43 4.30 -1.22
N GLY A 172 4.21 4.82 -0.28
CA GLY A 172 4.70 6.19 -0.35
C GLY A 172 6.21 6.24 -0.34
N ILE A 173 6.81 6.93 -1.32
CA ILE A 173 8.24 7.14 -1.39
C ILE A 173 8.59 8.61 -1.21
N HIS A 174 9.50 8.88 -0.28
CA HIS A 174 10.01 10.19 0.08
C HIS A 174 11.54 10.15 0.13
N LYS A 175 12.19 11.30 0.13
CA LYS A 175 13.66 11.37 0.16
C LYS A 175 14.31 10.69 1.36
N ASP A 176 13.60 10.60 2.48
CA ASP A 176 14.12 10.23 3.79
C ASP A 176 13.33 9.09 4.49
N HIS A 177 12.22 8.69 3.92
CA HIS A 177 11.44 7.56 4.41
C HIS A 177 10.63 6.93 3.28
N PHE A 178 10.17 5.73 3.56
CA PHE A 178 9.26 4.95 2.74
C PHE A 178 8.17 4.41 3.64
N TYR A 179 6.96 4.24 3.14
CA TYR A 179 5.95 3.47 3.84
C TYR A 179 5.25 2.48 2.91
N ALA A 180 4.81 1.39 3.53
CA ALA A 180 3.89 0.44 2.95
C ALA A 180 2.59 0.45 3.75
N TYR A 181 1.49 0.55 3.05
CA TYR A 181 0.15 0.61 3.62
C TYR A 181 -0.68 -0.47 2.91
N TRP A 182 -1.02 -1.55 3.63
CA TRP A 182 -1.75 -2.65 3.02
C TRP A 182 -3.13 -2.82 3.64
N LEU A 183 -4.05 -3.28 2.80
CA LEU A 183 -5.45 -3.46 3.13
C LEU A 183 -5.72 -4.93 3.38
N GLU A 184 -6.35 -5.23 4.51
CA GLU A 184 -6.84 -6.55 4.90
C GLU A 184 -8.38 -6.55 4.87
N PRO A 185 -9.05 -6.96 3.78
CA PRO A 185 -10.50 -7.07 3.73
C PRO A 185 -10.99 -8.13 4.71
N LYS A 186 -11.87 -7.76 5.63
CA LYS A 186 -12.53 -8.68 6.56
C LYS A 186 -13.91 -9.10 6.08
N SER A 187 -14.63 -8.17 5.43
CA SER A 187 -15.92 -8.39 4.79
C SER A 187 -16.11 -7.41 3.63
N ASN A 188 -17.30 -7.39 3.04
CA ASN A 188 -17.63 -6.42 1.98
C ASN A 188 -17.68 -4.97 2.47
N ASP A 189 -17.80 -4.76 3.78
CA ASP A 189 -18.02 -3.47 4.43
C ASP A 189 -17.08 -3.23 5.63
N LEU A 190 -16.01 -4.03 5.74
CA LEU A 190 -15.01 -3.89 6.79
C LEU A 190 -13.62 -4.20 6.26
N THR A 191 -12.71 -3.24 6.40
CA THR A 191 -11.30 -3.34 6.02
C THR A 191 -10.43 -2.94 7.22
N LEU A 192 -9.38 -3.70 7.48
CA LEU A 192 -8.30 -3.26 8.33
C LEU A 192 -7.18 -2.69 7.44
N GLU A 193 -6.67 -1.56 7.85
CA GLU A 193 -5.64 -0.80 7.15
C GLU A 193 -4.39 -0.80 8.02
N HIS A 194 -3.28 -1.28 7.48
CA HIS A 194 -2.02 -1.45 8.21
C HIS A 194 -0.93 -0.61 7.55
N MET A 195 -0.29 0.26 8.29
CA MET A 195 0.85 1.06 7.80
C MET A 195 2.13 0.73 8.54
N GLU A 196 3.18 0.47 7.78
CA GLU A 196 4.56 0.37 8.22
C GLU A 196 5.40 1.49 7.66
N ILE A 197 6.15 2.18 8.51
CA ILE A 197 7.03 3.29 8.12
C ILE A 197 8.48 2.87 8.28
N TYR A 198 9.24 3.06 7.23
CA TYR A 198 10.65 2.71 7.13
C TYR A 198 11.51 3.96 6.95
N TYR A 199 12.67 3.99 7.58
CA TYR A 199 13.62 5.10 7.51
C TYR A 199 14.93 4.66 6.87
N VAL A 200 15.73 5.65 6.43
CA VAL A 200 17.03 5.41 5.80
C VAL A 200 18.08 5.12 6.87
N GLY A 201 18.49 3.86 6.97
CA GLY A 201 19.48 3.38 7.91
C GLY A 201 18.95 3.11 9.32
N ASN A 202 19.63 2.21 10.03
CA ASN A 202 19.20 1.77 11.36
C ASN A 202 19.24 2.89 12.41
N ASP A 203 20.15 3.86 12.28
CA ASP A 203 20.23 4.98 13.21
C ASP A 203 18.95 5.85 13.14
N ALA A 204 18.52 6.23 11.95
CA ALA A 204 17.26 6.96 11.76
C ALA A 204 16.05 6.15 12.24
N ALA A 205 16.03 4.85 11.96
CA ALA A 205 14.94 3.97 12.32
C ALA A 205 14.83 3.72 13.84
N ASN A 206 15.96 3.57 14.57
CA ASN A 206 15.91 2.99 15.91
C ASN A 206 16.66 3.74 17.00
N SER A 207 17.50 4.76 16.67
CA SER A 207 18.26 5.47 17.70
C SER A 207 17.37 6.44 18.51
N LYS A 208 17.83 6.75 19.73
CA LYS A 208 17.20 7.77 20.59
C LYS A 208 17.27 9.17 19.98
N LYS A 209 18.31 9.46 19.19
CA LYS A 209 18.52 10.73 18.51
C LYS A 209 17.30 11.14 17.67
N TYR A 210 16.75 10.22 16.90
CA TYR A 210 15.63 10.49 15.99
C TYR A 210 14.25 10.17 16.55
N LYS A 211 14.15 9.69 17.80
CA LYS A 211 12.86 9.26 18.39
C LYS A 211 11.76 10.32 18.33
N SER A 212 12.09 11.59 18.66
CA SER A 212 11.12 12.69 18.60
C SER A 212 10.65 12.97 17.17
N LEU A 213 11.57 12.88 16.22
CA LEU A 213 11.26 13.12 14.81
C LEU A 213 10.38 11.99 14.23
N ARG A 214 10.69 10.73 14.56
CA ARG A 214 9.84 9.58 14.22
C ARG A 214 8.44 9.71 14.77
N LYS A 215 8.30 10.12 16.05
CA LYS A 215 6.99 10.35 16.66
C LYS A 215 6.16 11.38 15.90
N GLN A 216 6.79 12.47 15.45
CA GLN A 216 6.10 13.51 14.68
C GLN A 216 5.70 13.00 13.30
N ASN A 217 6.60 12.31 12.59
CA ASN A 217 6.31 11.75 11.27
C ASN A 217 5.22 10.67 11.33
N PHE A 218 5.28 9.79 12.33
CA PHE A 218 4.24 8.80 12.62
C PHE A 218 2.88 9.45 12.84
N LYS A 219 2.83 10.46 13.71
CA LYS A 219 1.59 11.16 14.03
C LYS A 219 1.00 11.88 12.83
N LEU A 220 1.86 12.46 11.99
CA LEU A 220 1.46 13.10 10.75
C LEU A 220 0.76 12.11 9.82
N TRP A 221 1.36 10.93 9.59
CA TRP A 221 0.76 9.91 8.73
C TRP A 221 -0.49 9.29 9.35
N GLU A 222 -0.47 9.03 10.67
CA GLU A 222 -1.64 8.51 11.38
C GLU A 222 -2.83 9.48 11.28
N ASP A 223 -2.61 10.77 11.40
CA ASP A 223 -3.66 11.80 11.30
C ASP A 223 -4.24 11.86 9.88
N ILE A 224 -3.39 11.91 8.86
CA ILE A 224 -3.81 11.91 7.46
C ILE A 224 -4.70 10.69 7.17
N GLN A 225 -4.27 9.49 7.55
CA GLN A 225 -5.04 8.28 7.26
C GLN A 225 -6.36 8.22 8.06
N LYS A 226 -6.41 8.79 9.26
CA LYS A 226 -7.68 8.90 10.02
C LYS A 226 -8.68 9.84 9.35
N GLU A 227 -8.21 10.94 8.77
CA GLU A 227 -9.06 11.85 8.01
C GLU A 227 -9.69 11.14 6.81
N ASP A 228 -8.93 10.28 6.12
CA ASP A 228 -9.42 9.47 5.00
C ASP A 228 -10.46 8.43 5.41
N VAL A 229 -10.28 7.76 6.56
CA VAL A 229 -11.19 6.72 7.04
C VAL A 229 -12.63 7.25 7.14
N ASP A 230 -12.83 8.45 7.65
CA ASP A 230 -14.17 9.05 7.77
C ASP A 230 -14.82 9.27 6.41
N ILE A 231 -14.04 9.68 5.41
CA ILE A 231 -14.54 9.94 4.05
C ILE A 231 -14.90 8.63 3.35
N ILE A 232 -14.04 7.61 3.38
CA ILE A 232 -14.31 6.34 2.70
C ILE A 232 -15.48 5.57 3.34
N GLN A 233 -15.69 5.70 4.65
CA GLN A 233 -16.89 5.19 5.31
C GLN A 233 -18.16 5.91 4.83
N GLY A 234 -18.10 7.24 4.67
CA GLY A 234 -19.17 8.03 4.07
C GLY A 234 -19.49 7.61 2.64
N MET A 235 -18.46 7.31 1.83
CA MET A 235 -18.63 6.77 0.46
C MET A 235 -19.35 5.42 0.46
N GLN A 236 -19.01 4.51 1.40
CA GLN A 236 -19.69 3.22 1.55
C GLN A 236 -21.19 3.43 1.85
N ILE A 237 -21.52 4.32 2.78
CA ILE A 237 -22.91 4.62 3.13
C ILE A 237 -23.65 5.19 1.92
N GLY A 238 -23.05 6.14 1.21
CA GLY A 238 -23.64 6.74 0.02
C GLY A 238 -23.92 5.73 -1.09
N ARG A 239 -23.00 4.81 -1.34
CA ARG A 239 -23.18 3.76 -2.37
C ARG A 239 -24.19 2.68 -1.99
N ASN A 240 -24.47 2.50 -0.70
CA ASN A 240 -25.52 1.60 -0.23
C ASN A 240 -26.93 2.23 -0.30
N SER A 241 -27.04 3.52 -0.69
CA SER A 241 -28.33 4.18 -0.82
C SER A 241 -29.14 3.63 -2.00
N ASN A 242 -30.45 3.44 -1.80
CA ASN A 242 -31.37 2.98 -2.85
C ASN A 242 -31.51 3.98 -4.03
N VAL A 243 -31.08 5.23 -3.85
CA VAL A 243 -31.12 6.26 -4.91
C VAL A 243 -29.77 6.40 -5.63
N TYR A 244 -28.76 5.65 -5.21
CA TYR A 244 -27.46 5.68 -5.88
C TYR A 244 -27.54 4.98 -7.24
N ASN A 245 -27.28 5.72 -8.29
CA ASN A 245 -27.36 5.26 -9.68
C ASN A 245 -26.00 5.21 -10.39
N GLY A 246 -24.89 5.23 -9.65
CA GLY A 246 -23.53 5.36 -10.14
C GLY A 246 -22.98 6.78 -9.98
N GLY A 247 -21.68 6.92 -10.18
CA GLY A 247 -20.95 8.19 -10.15
C GLY A 247 -20.31 8.48 -11.50
N ASN A 248 -19.87 9.72 -11.69
CA ASN A 248 -19.10 10.15 -12.85
C ASN A 248 -17.65 10.40 -12.44
N PHE A 249 -16.71 9.93 -13.23
CA PHE A 249 -15.32 10.31 -13.08
C PHE A 249 -15.09 11.74 -13.54
N SER A 250 -14.28 12.49 -12.80
CA SER A 250 -13.71 13.72 -13.30
C SER A 250 -12.81 13.42 -14.51
N PRO A 251 -12.99 14.08 -15.65
CA PRO A 251 -12.20 13.79 -16.85
C PRO A 251 -10.72 14.16 -16.70
N VAL A 252 -10.38 14.94 -15.67
CA VAL A 252 -9.01 15.44 -15.44
C VAL A 252 -8.41 15.01 -14.12
N MET A 253 -9.23 14.72 -13.08
CA MET A 253 -8.72 14.41 -11.74
C MET A 253 -8.76 12.92 -11.40
N ASP A 254 -9.70 12.16 -11.99
CA ASP A 254 -9.91 10.74 -11.67
C ASP A 254 -9.20 9.74 -12.60
N ASN A 255 -8.28 10.20 -13.42
CA ASN A 255 -7.56 9.31 -14.33
C ASN A 255 -6.92 8.09 -13.62
N PRO A 256 -6.23 8.24 -12.46
CA PRO A 256 -5.68 7.09 -11.73
C PRO A 256 -6.75 6.21 -11.11
N THR A 257 -7.82 6.77 -10.56
CA THR A 257 -8.96 6.03 -10.01
C THR A 257 -9.68 5.23 -11.10
N HIS A 258 -9.91 5.85 -12.27
CA HIS A 258 -10.47 5.14 -13.43
C HIS A 258 -9.57 3.99 -13.90
N HIS A 259 -8.26 4.16 -13.79
CA HIS A 259 -7.28 3.11 -14.09
C HIS A 259 -7.44 1.90 -13.14
N PHE A 260 -7.65 2.16 -11.84
CA PHE A 260 -7.97 1.12 -10.87
C PHE A 260 -9.30 0.41 -11.18
N HIS A 261 -10.37 1.17 -11.50
CA HIS A 261 -11.65 0.59 -11.87
C HIS A 261 -11.56 -0.34 -13.10
N LYS A 262 -10.76 0.01 -14.11
CA LYS A 262 -10.48 -0.87 -15.25
C LYS A 262 -9.81 -2.16 -14.81
N TRP A 263 -8.85 -2.08 -13.88
CA TRP A 263 -8.21 -3.26 -13.32
C TRP A 263 -9.24 -4.16 -12.60
N VAL A 264 -10.09 -3.58 -11.75
CA VAL A 264 -11.16 -4.31 -11.04
C VAL A 264 -12.09 -5.00 -12.04
N ALA A 265 -12.60 -4.26 -13.03
CA ALA A 265 -13.52 -4.80 -14.03
C ALA A 265 -12.90 -5.98 -14.80
N THR A 266 -11.64 -5.86 -15.22
CA THR A 266 -10.93 -6.93 -15.93
C THR A 266 -10.76 -8.18 -15.08
N ASN A 267 -10.54 -8.06 -13.76
CA ASN A 267 -10.29 -9.20 -12.88
C ASN A 267 -11.56 -9.84 -12.31
N ILE A 268 -12.70 -9.14 -12.32
CA ILE A 268 -14.00 -9.71 -11.92
C ILE A 268 -14.62 -10.54 -13.05
N THR A 269 -14.32 -10.21 -14.30
CA THR A 269 -14.92 -10.85 -15.49
C THR A 269 -14.14 -12.07 -16.01
N GLN A 270 -13.04 -12.41 -15.37
CA GLN A 270 -12.25 -13.63 -15.64
C GLN A 270 -12.64 -14.74 -14.65
#